data_a86a9913aa061e945edac527d263aea7
#
_entry.id   a86a9913aa061e945edac527d263aea7
#
_cell.length_a   1.000
_cell.length_b   1.000
_cell.length_c   1.000
_cell.angle_alpha   90.00
_cell.angle_beta   90.00
_cell.angle_gamma   90.00
#
_symmetry.space_group_name_H-M   'P 1'
#
loop_
_entity.id
_entity.type
_entity.pdbx_description
1 polymer ?
#
loop_
_entity_poly.entity_id
_entity_poly.type
_entity_poly.pdbx_seq_one_letter_code
_entity_poly.pdbx_strand_id
1 'polypeptide(L)'
;YNYLGKPTKTQKLVNKIMYELYTDQADGLCGNEDCGQMSAWYVMSAMGFYPVTPASGYYVIGVPHFEEMTLSLENGKTFTVVANNLSRENRYIESVKLNGKKLDRSYIYFDEVYNGGKLEFEMTNKRNSTWATEAENSPKQRIDNPIIVTTPVLKVASDVFFETLDVETSHIDADAKVYYTVDGSKSASVSAVYRASPWVL
;
A
#
# COMPACT_ATOMS: atom_id res chain seq x y z
N TYR A 1 6.20 -10.44 -3.27
CA TYR A 1 6.90 -11.53 -2.58
C TYR A 1 7.60 -11.09 -1.28
N ASN A 2 7.82 -9.79 -1.08
CA ASN A 2 8.38 -9.25 0.18
C ASN A 2 7.52 -9.64 1.39
N TYR A 3 6.19 -9.57 1.25
CA TYR A 3 5.23 -10.00 2.28
C TYR A 3 5.34 -11.49 2.68
N LEU A 4 6.05 -12.28 1.89
CA LEU A 4 6.29 -13.70 2.13
C LEU A 4 7.74 -14.01 2.48
N GLY A 5 8.53 -12.99 2.86
CA GLY A 5 9.95 -13.13 3.15
C GLY A 5 10.80 -13.59 1.95
N LYS A 6 10.35 -13.26 0.72
CA LYS A 6 11.04 -13.66 -0.53
C LYS A 6 11.41 -12.46 -1.41
N PRO A 7 12.14 -11.46 -0.90
CA PRO A 7 12.44 -10.22 -1.62
C PRO A 7 13.22 -10.45 -2.92
N THR A 8 14.06 -11.48 -2.99
CA THR A 8 14.81 -11.81 -4.22
C THR A 8 13.90 -12.19 -5.40
N LYS A 9 12.69 -12.71 -5.12
CA LYS A 9 11.70 -12.97 -6.18
C LYS A 9 11.09 -11.66 -6.69
N THR A 10 10.82 -10.70 -5.80
CA THR A 10 10.38 -9.35 -6.17
C THR A 10 11.44 -8.69 -7.05
N GLN A 11 12.70 -8.67 -6.62
CA GLN A 11 13.81 -8.06 -7.35
C GLN A 11 13.91 -8.62 -8.77
N LYS A 12 13.89 -9.95 -8.91
CA LYS A 12 13.95 -10.61 -10.22
C LYS A 12 12.80 -10.21 -11.13
N LEU A 13 11.56 -10.18 -10.61
CA LEU A 13 10.37 -9.90 -11.42
C LEU A 13 10.25 -8.42 -11.77
N VAL A 14 10.51 -7.52 -10.82
CA VAL A 14 10.49 -6.08 -11.08
C VAL A 14 11.56 -5.70 -12.12
N ASN A 15 12.78 -6.22 -11.97
CA ASN A 15 13.84 -6.02 -12.96
C ASN A 15 13.41 -6.52 -14.35
N LYS A 16 12.84 -7.74 -14.44
CA LYS A 16 12.35 -8.30 -15.70
C LYS A 16 11.27 -7.40 -16.32
N ILE A 17 10.28 -6.96 -15.55
CA ILE A 17 9.20 -6.10 -16.03
C ILE A 17 9.75 -4.79 -16.58
N MET A 18 10.64 -4.12 -15.84
CA MET A 18 11.21 -2.84 -16.27
C MET A 18 12.01 -2.95 -17.59
N TYR A 19 12.72 -4.05 -17.81
CA TYR A 19 13.53 -4.23 -19.01
C TYR A 19 12.76 -4.80 -20.22
N GLU A 20 11.71 -5.58 -19.99
CA GLU A 20 11.03 -6.32 -21.07
C GLU A 20 9.67 -5.73 -21.45
N LEU A 21 8.99 -5.03 -20.51
CA LEU A 21 7.63 -4.54 -20.72
C LEU A 21 7.53 -3.01 -20.80
N TYR A 22 8.63 -2.30 -20.65
CA TYR A 22 8.73 -0.86 -20.83
C TYR A 22 9.85 -0.54 -21.81
N THR A 23 9.56 0.32 -22.78
CA THR A 23 10.55 0.77 -23.76
C THR A 23 10.47 2.28 -23.95
N ASP A 24 11.46 2.86 -24.60
CA ASP A 24 11.54 4.29 -24.95
C ASP A 24 10.82 4.63 -26.29
N GLN A 25 10.02 3.71 -26.81
CA GLN A 25 9.26 3.90 -28.05
C GLN A 25 7.88 4.51 -27.77
N ALA A 26 7.22 5.01 -28.83
CA ALA A 26 5.88 5.61 -28.72
C ALA A 26 4.82 4.63 -28.17
N ASP A 27 5.00 3.34 -28.39
CA ASP A 27 4.19 2.23 -27.89
C ASP A 27 4.86 1.50 -26.71
N GLY A 28 5.67 2.21 -25.93
CA GLY A 28 6.57 1.68 -24.91
C GLY A 28 5.89 1.09 -23.67
N LEU A 29 4.57 1.13 -23.57
CA LEU A 29 3.80 0.52 -22.48
C LEU A 29 3.14 -0.77 -22.96
N CYS A 30 3.22 -1.82 -22.15
CA CYS A 30 2.61 -3.13 -22.49
C CYS A 30 1.09 -3.20 -22.24
N GLY A 31 0.44 -2.11 -21.90
CA GLY A 31 -0.99 -2.01 -21.62
C GLY A 31 -1.47 -0.56 -21.58
N ASN A 32 -2.72 -0.36 -21.13
CA ASN A 32 -3.27 0.98 -20.98
C ASN A 32 -2.56 1.75 -19.85
N GLU A 33 -2.32 3.04 -20.11
CA GLU A 33 -1.64 3.92 -19.15
C GLU A 33 -2.43 4.12 -17.84
N ASP A 34 -3.76 4.02 -17.91
CA ASP A 34 -4.68 4.16 -16.78
C ASP A 34 -4.47 5.46 -15.97
N CYS A 35 -4.57 6.58 -16.66
CA CYS A 35 -4.41 7.93 -16.09
C CYS A 35 -3.04 8.18 -15.42
N GLY A 36 -1.98 7.57 -15.93
CA GLY A 36 -0.62 7.75 -15.43
C GLY A 36 -0.17 6.68 -14.44
N GLN A 37 -0.99 5.66 -14.19
CA GLN A 37 -0.64 4.60 -13.25
C GLN A 37 0.59 3.80 -13.70
N MET A 38 0.69 3.47 -14.99
CA MET A 38 1.81 2.68 -15.50
C MET A 38 3.13 3.45 -15.48
N SER A 39 3.11 4.72 -15.85
CA SER A 39 4.28 5.60 -15.75
C SER A 39 4.68 5.82 -14.29
N ALA A 40 3.73 6.06 -13.39
CA ALA A 40 4.00 6.20 -11.97
C ALA A 40 4.63 4.92 -11.37
N TRP A 41 4.11 3.75 -11.79
CA TRP A 41 4.70 2.47 -11.37
C TRP A 41 6.17 2.35 -11.82
N TYR A 42 6.45 2.70 -13.07
CA TYR A 42 7.81 2.65 -13.61
C TYR A 42 8.75 3.59 -12.86
N VAL A 43 8.37 4.86 -12.70
CA VAL A 43 9.20 5.87 -12.03
C VAL A 43 9.50 5.47 -10.59
N MET A 44 8.48 5.08 -9.82
CA MET A 44 8.66 4.66 -8.44
C MET A 44 9.47 3.37 -8.33
N SER A 45 9.17 2.37 -9.17
CA SER A 45 9.90 1.10 -9.18
C SER A 45 11.36 1.29 -9.60
N ALA A 46 11.64 2.22 -10.52
CA ALA A 46 13.00 2.56 -10.95
C ALA A 46 13.86 3.18 -9.83
N MET A 47 13.22 3.85 -8.87
CA MET A 47 13.87 4.29 -7.62
C MET A 47 14.15 3.12 -6.65
N GLY A 48 13.62 1.94 -6.91
CA GLY A 48 13.83 0.76 -6.08
C GLY A 48 12.77 0.52 -5.02
N PHE A 49 11.63 1.23 -5.03
CA PHE A 49 10.52 1.01 -4.10
C PHE A 49 9.17 1.42 -4.69
N TYR A 50 8.08 0.88 -4.15
CA TYR A 50 6.73 1.14 -4.64
C TYR A 50 5.68 1.02 -3.52
N PRO A 51 4.63 1.85 -3.47
CA PRO A 51 3.53 1.76 -2.52
C PRO A 51 2.53 0.65 -2.95
N VAL A 52 2.88 -0.61 -2.71
CA VAL A 52 2.09 -1.78 -3.14
C VAL A 52 0.69 -1.78 -2.53
N THR A 53 0.57 -1.34 -1.28
CA THR A 53 -0.71 -1.23 -0.57
C THR A 53 -1.00 0.25 -0.35
N PRO A 54 -1.99 0.84 -1.03
CA PRO A 54 -2.36 2.24 -0.84
C PRO A 54 -2.66 2.56 0.63
N ALA A 55 -2.26 3.76 1.06
CA ALA A 55 -2.47 4.27 2.42
C ALA A 55 -1.83 3.44 3.56
N SER A 56 -0.92 2.53 3.26
CA SER A 56 -0.21 1.73 4.29
C SER A 56 0.85 2.52 5.06
N GLY A 57 1.23 3.71 4.58
CA GLY A 57 2.27 4.54 5.17
C GLY A 57 3.70 4.06 4.92
N TYR A 58 3.90 3.08 4.03
CA TYR A 58 5.23 2.59 3.66
C TYR A 58 5.32 2.20 2.17
N TYR A 59 6.54 2.15 1.69
CA TYR A 59 6.90 1.68 0.37
C TYR A 59 7.64 0.35 0.47
N VAL A 60 7.29 -0.60 -0.40
CA VAL A 60 7.97 -1.91 -0.46
C VAL A 60 9.18 -1.81 -1.37
N ILE A 61 10.33 -2.29 -0.91
CA ILE A 61 11.58 -2.28 -1.67
C ILE A 61 11.53 -3.36 -2.76
N GLY A 62 11.77 -2.91 -4.00
CA GLY A 62 11.97 -3.74 -5.17
C GLY A 62 13.44 -3.84 -5.56
N VAL A 63 13.81 -3.24 -6.71
CA VAL A 63 15.17 -3.13 -7.20
C VAL A 63 15.34 -1.82 -7.98
N PRO A 64 16.38 -1.02 -7.73
CA PRO A 64 16.63 0.20 -8.48
C PRO A 64 16.98 -0.12 -9.95
N HIS A 65 16.72 0.85 -10.84
CA HIS A 65 16.99 0.74 -12.28
C HIS A 65 18.07 1.74 -12.76
N PHE A 66 18.34 2.78 -11.96
CA PHE A 66 19.34 3.79 -12.23
C PHE A 66 20.36 3.84 -11.08
N GLU A 67 21.60 4.22 -11.41
CA GLU A 67 22.69 4.30 -10.42
C GLU A 67 22.41 5.37 -9.37
N GLU A 68 21.78 6.48 -9.78
CA GLU A 68 21.39 7.54 -8.86
C GLU A 68 20.10 8.20 -9.33
N MET A 69 19.20 8.46 -8.38
CA MET A 69 17.98 9.26 -8.57
C MET A 69 17.77 10.16 -7.36
N THR A 70 17.38 11.40 -7.59
CA THR A 70 17.08 12.36 -6.52
C THR A 70 15.66 12.89 -6.65
N LEU A 71 14.88 12.82 -5.57
CA LEU A 71 13.57 13.45 -5.41
C LEU A 71 13.74 14.81 -4.75
N SER A 72 13.25 15.86 -5.40
CA SER A 72 13.03 17.17 -4.76
C SER A 72 11.64 17.16 -4.12
N LEU A 73 11.57 17.28 -2.80
CA LEU A 73 10.35 17.18 -2.04
C LEU A 73 9.71 18.57 -1.85
N GLU A 74 8.38 18.61 -1.71
CA GLU A 74 7.63 19.86 -1.52
C GLU A 74 8.03 20.65 -0.29
N ASN A 75 8.57 19.98 0.74
CA ASN A 75 9.09 20.61 1.96
C ASN A 75 10.51 21.20 1.79
N GLY A 76 11.03 21.27 0.55
CA GLY A 76 12.36 21.79 0.23
C GLY A 76 13.52 20.84 0.51
N LYS A 77 13.26 19.64 1.01
CA LYS A 77 14.29 18.61 1.22
C LYS A 77 14.50 17.76 -0.03
N THR A 78 15.53 16.93 0.00
CA THR A 78 15.83 15.96 -1.06
C THR A 78 15.94 14.56 -0.48
N PHE A 79 15.49 13.58 -1.26
CA PHE A 79 15.73 12.16 -0.96
C PHE A 79 16.45 11.53 -2.14
N THR A 80 17.67 11.05 -1.90
CA THR A 80 18.53 10.48 -2.94
C THR A 80 18.61 8.96 -2.80
N VAL A 81 18.43 8.27 -3.90
CA VAL A 81 18.65 6.83 -4.02
C VAL A 81 19.93 6.60 -4.78
N VAL A 82 20.82 5.77 -4.26
CA VAL A 82 22.08 5.39 -4.91
C VAL A 82 22.15 3.86 -4.98
N ALA A 83 22.51 3.33 -6.14
CA ALA A 83 22.66 1.91 -6.37
C ALA A 83 24.11 1.61 -6.82
N ASN A 84 24.95 1.27 -5.86
CA ASN A 84 26.33 0.89 -6.10
C ASN A 84 26.42 -0.45 -6.84
N ASN A 85 27.34 -0.57 -7.79
CA ASN A 85 27.56 -1.76 -8.59
C ASN A 85 26.34 -2.23 -9.41
N LEU A 86 25.40 -1.33 -9.69
CA LEU A 86 24.22 -1.63 -10.51
C LEU A 86 24.66 -1.99 -11.94
N SER A 87 24.14 -3.09 -12.46
CA SER A 87 24.25 -3.47 -13.86
C SER A 87 23.09 -4.37 -14.23
N ARG A 88 22.99 -4.75 -15.50
CA ARG A 88 21.96 -5.69 -15.95
C ARG A 88 22.08 -7.07 -15.28
N GLU A 89 23.30 -7.48 -14.95
CA GLU A 89 23.61 -8.72 -14.24
C GLU A 89 23.44 -8.56 -12.73
N ASN A 90 23.89 -7.43 -12.17
CA ASN A 90 23.83 -7.11 -10.75
C ASN A 90 22.45 -6.59 -10.36
N ARG A 91 21.45 -7.44 -10.41
CA ARG A 91 20.02 -7.15 -10.17
C ARG A 91 19.51 -7.59 -8.82
N TYR A 92 20.36 -8.08 -7.95
CA TYR A 92 19.99 -8.47 -6.60
C TYR A 92 20.61 -7.52 -5.58
N ILE A 93 19.90 -7.33 -4.49
CA ILE A 93 20.36 -6.51 -3.37
C ILE A 93 21.23 -7.37 -2.47
N GLU A 94 22.45 -6.96 -2.22
CA GLU A 94 23.34 -7.53 -1.23
C GLU A 94 23.08 -6.91 0.15
N SER A 95 22.99 -5.58 0.21
CA SER A 95 22.66 -4.85 1.42
C SER A 95 21.99 -3.51 1.09
N VAL A 96 21.32 -2.93 2.08
CA VAL A 96 20.70 -1.60 1.98
C VAL A 96 21.09 -0.77 3.20
N LYS A 97 21.31 0.53 2.99
CA LYS A 97 21.46 1.51 4.06
C LYS A 97 20.47 2.65 3.88
N LEU A 98 19.89 3.11 4.96
CA LEU A 98 19.07 4.30 5.01
C LEU A 98 19.77 5.32 5.92
N ASN A 99 20.15 6.47 5.37
CA ASN A 99 20.90 7.51 6.09
C ASN A 99 22.16 6.96 6.79
N GLY A 100 22.92 6.10 6.08
CA GLY A 100 24.14 5.46 6.56
C GLY A 100 23.94 4.29 7.52
N LYS A 101 22.72 4.01 7.98
CA LYS A 101 22.40 2.88 8.88
C LYS A 101 21.92 1.68 8.06
N LYS A 102 22.38 0.49 8.44
CA LYS A 102 21.93 -0.77 7.83
C LYS A 102 20.41 -0.90 7.93
N LEU A 103 19.79 -1.30 6.82
CA LEU A 103 18.36 -1.55 6.70
C LEU A 103 18.13 -3.03 6.38
N ASP A 104 17.59 -3.78 7.35
CA ASP A 104 17.34 -5.21 7.20
C ASP A 104 15.91 -5.54 6.78
N ARG A 105 14.97 -4.56 6.85
CA ARG A 105 13.60 -4.74 6.39
C ARG A 105 13.44 -4.45 4.90
N SER A 106 12.48 -5.10 4.27
CA SER A 106 12.20 -4.96 2.82
C SER A 106 11.17 -3.85 2.51
N TYR A 107 11.10 -2.82 3.35
CA TYR A 107 10.24 -1.64 3.16
C TYR A 107 10.84 -0.42 3.85
N ILE A 108 10.39 0.78 3.44
CA ILE A 108 10.71 2.07 4.07
C ILE A 108 9.41 2.82 4.36
N TYR A 109 9.38 3.61 5.42
CA TYR A 109 8.22 4.42 5.75
C TYR A 109 8.14 5.69 4.90
N PHE A 110 6.92 6.19 4.68
CA PHE A 110 6.68 7.46 4.00
C PHE A 110 7.47 8.60 4.65
N ASP A 111 7.42 8.70 5.98
CA ASP A 111 8.13 9.76 6.71
C ASP A 111 9.65 9.71 6.55
N GLU A 112 10.23 8.52 6.35
CA GLU A 112 11.67 8.38 6.11
C GLU A 112 12.08 8.94 4.75
N VAL A 113 11.19 8.87 3.76
CA VAL A 113 11.38 9.54 2.46
C VAL A 113 11.08 11.02 2.56
N TYR A 114 9.94 11.40 3.15
CA TYR A 114 9.45 12.77 3.23
C TYR A 114 10.35 13.69 4.07
N ASN A 115 11.05 13.13 5.07
CA ASN A 115 12.04 13.88 5.86
C ASN A 115 13.35 14.13 5.14
N GLY A 116 13.50 13.61 3.92
CA GLY A 116 14.73 13.69 3.14
C GLY A 116 15.80 12.71 3.63
N GLY A 117 16.85 12.54 2.84
CA GLY A 117 17.93 11.65 3.19
C GLY A 117 18.46 10.83 2.02
N LYS A 118 19.07 9.67 2.32
CA LYS A 118 19.72 8.83 1.34
C LYS A 118 19.42 7.35 1.57
N LEU A 119 18.96 6.67 0.50
CA LEU A 119 18.81 5.22 0.44
C LEU A 119 19.91 4.66 -0.47
N GLU A 120 20.74 3.79 0.08
CA GLU A 120 21.91 3.24 -0.61
C GLU A 120 21.76 1.72 -0.75
N PHE A 121 21.80 1.24 -1.99
CA PHE A 121 21.80 -0.16 -2.34
C PHE A 121 23.21 -0.62 -2.70
N GLU A 122 23.63 -1.77 -2.20
CA GLU A 122 24.74 -2.55 -2.70
C GLU A 122 24.21 -3.67 -3.59
N MET A 123 24.54 -3.63 -4.88
CA MET A 123 23.99 -4.56 -5.87
C MET A 123 24.96 -5.69 -6.19
N THR A 124 24.41 -6.87 -6.49
CA THR A 124 25.18 -8.08 -6.80
C THR A 124 24.48 -8.94 -7.86
N ASN A 125 25.25 -9.73 -8.58
CA ASN A 125 24.73 -10.77 -9.47
C ASN A 125 24.34 -12.07 -8.72
N LYS A 126 24.77 -12.20 -7.47
CA LYS A 126 24.46 -13.36 -6.64
C LYS A 126 23.13 -13.15 -5.93
N ARG A 127 22.23 -14.11 -6.04
CA ARG A 127 20.98 -14.08 -5.31
C ARG A 127 21.27 -14.13 -3.81
N ASN A 128 21.11 -12.98 -3.14
CA ASN A 128 21.14 -12.93 -1.68
C ASN A 128 19.82 -13.49 -1.16
N SER A 129 19.88 -14.65 -0.49
CA SER A 129 18.70 -15.31 0.07
C SER A 129 18.43 -14.95 1.54
N THR A 130 19.26 -14.10 2.15
CA THR A 130 19.20 -13.79 3.58
C THR A 130 18.74 -12.36 3.89
N TRP A 131 18.92 -11.38 2.95
CA TRP A 131 18.48 -10.02 3.19
C TRP A 131 16.96 -9.94 3.27
N ALA A 132 16.45 -9.41 4.38
CA ALA A 132 15.03 -9.15 4.65
C ALA A 132 14.12 -10.39 4.49
N THR A 133 14.60 -11.57 4.81
CA THR A 133 13.83 -12.83 4.74
C THR A 133 13.08 -13.14 6.03
N GLU A 134 13.49 -12.57 7.15
CA GLU A 134 12.85 -12.78 8.43
C GLU A 134 11.46 -12.14 8.47
N ALA A 135 10.53 -12.74 9.20
CA ALA A 135 9.14 -12.30 9.26
C ALA A 135 8.99 -10.84 9.75
N GLU A 136 9.80 -10.43 10.70
CA GLU A 136 9.85 -9.07 11.23
C GLU A 136 10.33 -8.03 10.22
N ASN A 137 11.14 -8.45 9.25
CA ASN A 137 11.69 -7.62 8.17
C ASN A 137 10.77 -7.53 6.94
N SER A 138 9.68 -8.27 6.93
CA SER A 138 8.66 -8.23 5.89
C SER A 138 7.67 -7.09 6.12
N PRO A 139 7.08 -6.50 5.05
CA PRO A 139 6.01 -5.54 5.22
C PRO A 139 4.85 -6.16 5.99
N LYS A 140 4.18 -5.38 6.84
CA LYS A 140 3.04 -5.87 7.60
C LYS A 140 1.86 -6.17 6.67
N GLN A 141 1.21 -7.31 6.91
CA GLN A 141 0.02 -7.74 6.16
C GLN A 141 -1.28 -7.48 6.91
N ARG A 142 -1.19 -6.94 8.14
CA ARG A 142 -2.32 -6.81 9.03
C ARG A 142 -2.64 -5.34 9.28
N ILE A 143 -3.91 -5.00 9.18
CA ILE A 143 -4.45 -3.75 9.71
C ILE A 143 -4.67 -3.98 11.20
N ASP A 144 -3.82 -3.36 12.01
CA ASP A 144 -3.88 -3.51 13.47
C ASP A 144 -4.87 -2.52 14.11
N ASN A 145 -5.46 -1.56 13.34
CA ASN A 145 -6.38 -0.54 13.85
C ASN A 145 -7.11 0.22 12.75
N PRO A 146 -8.31 0.74 13.08
CA PRO A 146 -9.38 0.10 13.80
C PRO A 146 -10.13 -0.87 12.90
N ILE A 147 -10.84 -1.81 13.47
CA ILE A 147 -11.80 -2.63 12.73
C ILE A 147 -12.81 -1.67 12.11
N ILE A 148 -12.91 -1.67 10.78
CA ILE A 148 -13.96 -0.94 10.09
C ILE A 148 -15.27 -1.71 10.37
N VAL A 149 -16.13 -1.09 11.16
CA VAL A 149 -17.49 -1.60 11.37
C VAL A 149 -18.27 -1.38 10.07
N THR A 150 -18.76 -2.46 9.47
CA THR A 150 -19.56 -2.39 8.24
C THR A 150 -20.87 -1.66 8.49
N THR A 151 -21.46 -1.09 7.46
CA THR A 151 -22.79 -0.48 7.55
C THR A 151 -23.85 -1.56 7.85
N PRO A 152 -24.79 -1.33 8.78
CA PRO A 152 -25.87 -2.25 9.02
C PRO A 152 -26.77 -2.38 7.79
N VAL A 153 -27.33 -3.54 7.59
CA VAL A 153 -28.29 -3.79 6.51
C VAL A 153 -29.70 -3.54 7.03
N LEU A 154 -30.43 -2.64 6.35
CA LEU A 154 -31.85 -2.44 6.59
C LEU A 154 -32.66 -3.51 5.85
N LYS A 155 -33.61 -4.11 6.55
CA LYS A 155 -34.59 -5.02 5.97
C LYS A 155 -35.96 -4.37 6.10
N VAL A 156 -36.51 -4.03 4.95
CA VAL A 156 -37.84 -3.41 4.82
C VAL A 156 -38.63 -4.15 3.74
N ALA A 157 -39.93 -4.21 3.90
CA ALA A 157 -40.80 -4.87 2.93
C ALA A 157 -40.98 -4.06 1.63
N SER A 158 -40.84 -2.73 1.73
CA SER A 158 -40.97 -1.79 0.61
C SER A 158 -40.33 -0.46 0.94
N ASP A 159 -39.85 0.24 -0.09
CA ASP A 159 -39.33 1.63 0.03
C ASP A 159 -40.50 2.66 0.08
N VAL A 160 -41.72 2.24 -0.20
CA VAL A 160 -42.92 3.06 -0.16
C VAL A 160 -43.98 2.42 0.73
N PHE A 161 -44.46 3.17 1.70
CA PHE A 161 -45.50 2.72 2.64
C PHE A 161 -46.55 3.81 2.89
N PHE A 162 -47.73 3.46 3.39
CA PHE A 162 -48.83 4.41 3.58
C PHE A 162 -49.11 4.71 5.04
N GLU A 163 -49.00 3.85 5.95
CA GLU A 163 -49.36 4.09 7.36
C GLU A 163 -48.17 3.77 8.27
N THR A 164 -47.71 2.56 8.20
CA THR A 164 -46.63 2.07 9.04
C THR A 164 -45.69 1.19 8.24
N LEU A 165 -44.42 1.15 8.63
CA LEU A 165 -43.41 0.28 8.06
C LEU A 165 -42.58 -0.37 9.16
N ASP A 166 -42.58 -1.70 9.17
CA ASP A 166 -41.69 -2.46 10.04
C ASP A 166 -40.25 -2.43 9.48
N VAL A 167 -39.34 -1.97 10.29
CA VAL A 167 -37.91 -1.88 9.92
C VAL A 167 -37.11 -2.81 10.82
N GLU A 168 -36.39 -3.72 10.21
CA GLU A 168 -35.39 -4.57 10.85
C GLU A 168 -34.00 -4.15 10.42
N THR A 169 -33.03 -4.24 11.33
CA THR A 169 -31.60 -4.09 10.97
C THR A 169 -30.85 -5.36 11.29
N SER A 170 -29.87 -5.67 10.47
CA SER A 170 -28.92 -6.74 10.75
C SER A 170 -27.50 -6.24 10.58
N HIS A 171 -26.60 -6.76 11.37
CA HIS A 171 -25.17 -6.45 11.30
C HIS A 171 -24.36 -7.75 11.41
N ILE A 172 -23.25 -7.85 10.68
CA ILE A 172 -22.38 -9.03 10.68
C ILE A 172 -21.64 -9.21 12.01
N ASP A 173 -21.36 -8.11 12.70
CA ASP A 173 -20.73 -8.10 14.02
C ASP A 173 -21.83 -8.04 15.09
N ALA A 174 -21.91 -9.09 15.91
CA ALA A 174 -22.90 -9.21 16.96
C ALA A 174 -22.73 -8.18 18.10
N ASP A 175 -21.52 -7.64 18.28
CA ASP A 175 -21.21 -6.64 19.30
C ASP A 175 -21.40 -5.20 18.80
N ALA A 176 -21.73 -5.01 17.53
CA ALA A 176 -21.94 -3.69 16.94
C ALA A 176 -23.23 -3.06 17.47
N LYS A 177 -23.15 -1.78 17.83
CA LYS A 177 -24.32 -0.97 18.20
C LYS A 177 -24.79 -0.17 16.99
N VAL A 178 -26.06 -0.35 16.61
CA VAL A 178 -26.69 0.40 15.53
C VAL A 178 -27.42 1.61 16.11
N TYR A 179 -27.08 2.80 15.62
CA TYR A 179 -27.73 4.06 15.96
C TYR A 179 -28.57 4.52 14.79
N TYR A 180 -29.75 5.06 15.06
CA TYR A 180 -30.66 5.55 14.03
C TYR A 180 -31.32 6.89 14.39
N THR A 181 -31.81 7.59 13.39
CA THR A 181 -32.66 8.77 13.49
C THR A 181 -33.82 8.63 12.51
N VAL A 182 -34.97 9.24 12.81
CA VAL A 182 -36.17 9.22 11.95
C VAL A 182 -36.49 10.57 11.34
N ASP A 183 -35.75 11.59 11.69
CA ASP A 183 -35.96 12.99 11.28
C ASP A 183 -34.96 13.43 10.17
N GLY A 184 -34.16 12.50 9.64
CA GLY A 184 -33.14 12.82 8.63
C GLY A 184 -31.87 13.46 9.20
N SER A 185 -31.78 13.62 10.51
CA SER A 185 -30.56 14.12 11.13
C SER A 185 -29.44 13.07 11.07
N LYS A 186 -28.18 13.52 11.21
CA LYS A 186 -27.05 12.61 11.23
C LYS A 186 -27.06 11.80 12.51
N SER A 187 -27.08 10.47 12.39
CA SER A 187 -26.98 9.56 13.55
C SER A 187 -25.63 9.70 14.24
N ALA A 188 -25.63 9.69 15.56
CA ALA A 188 -24.45 9.79 16.42
C ALA A 188 -24.63 8.89 17.64
N SER A 189 -23.57 8.74 18.44
CA SER A 189 -23.60 7.92 19.66
C SER A 189 -24.63 8.33 20.71
N VAL A 190 -25.21 9.50 20.58
CA VAL A 190 -26.33 10.02 21.41
C VAL A 190 -27.70 9.77 20.82
N SER A 191 -27.78 9.24 19.58
CA SER A 191 -29.04 8.87 18.92
C SER A 191 -29.63 7.60 19.53
N ALA A 192 -30.89 7.30 19.17
CA ALA A 192 -31.53 6.07 19.62
C ALA A 192 -30.73 4.82 19.18
N VAL A 193 -30.62 3.84 20.08
CA VAL A 193 -29.93 2.57 19.80
C VAL A 193 -30.97 1.55 19.38
N TYR A 194 -30.75 0.93 18.23
CA TYR A 194 -31.56 -0.21 17.79
C TYR A 194 -31.34 -1.40 18.74
N ARG A 195 -32.43 -1.92 19.28
CA ARG A 195 -32.45 -3.13 20.08
C ARG A 195 -33.29 -4.14 19.32
N ALA A 196 -32.80 -5.32 19.10
CA ALA A 196 -33.29 -6.45 18.27
C ALA A 196 -34.83 -6.73 18.23
N SER A 197 -35.65 -5.73 18.05
CA SER A 197 -37.08 -5.81 17.76
C SER A 197 -37.40 -4.95 16.57
N PRO A 198 -38.26 -5.35 15.64
CA PRO A 198 -38.70 -4.45 14.58
C PRO A 198 -39.27 -3.19 15.21
N TRP A 199 -38.87 -2.04 14.72
CA TRP A 199 -39.43 -0.74 15.09
C TRP A 199 -40.33 -0.24 13.98
N VAL A 200 -41.42 0.36 14.36
CA VAL A 200 -42.46 0.81 13.43
C VAL A 200 -42.22 2.28 13.16
N LEU A 201 -42.13 2.65 11.88
CA LEU A 201 -42.14 4.02 11.39
C LEU A 201 -43.55 4.47 11.08
#